data_53881557aacbe62bd0d790d40282a218
#
_entry.id   53881557aacbe62bd0d790d40282a218
#
_cell.length_a   1.000
_cell.length_b   1.000
_cell.length_c   1.000
_cell.angle_alpha   90.00
_cell.angle_beta   90.00
_cell.angle_gamma   90.00
#
_symmetry.space_group_name_H-M   'P 1'
#
loop_
_entity.id
_entity.type
_entity.pdbx_description
1 polymer ?
#
loop_
_entity_poly.entity_id
_entity_poly.type
_entity_poly.pdbx_seq_one_letter_code
_entity_poly.pdbx_strand_id
1 'polypeptide(L)'
;METKRLSKEEFAQKMKEKRSVLFNKADNQLSITVSDKDKYLEFLRVLARHNYTVTNTLLIQAQNPNATFLKDVARWREDGFYIKKNEKGIGIFEPSKPFMRRDGTQGVNYNVKYIFDITQTSTDIIPSISYPSSTELEFALKHKEKNVVDRNPNMNQLDYLTSTLFQIVKDEAGQLDEFIVASCVYALASKYGLQVMENFAYSANSYFAHLNPKVIKGKLYSIK
;
A
#
# COMPACT_ATOMS: atom_id res chain seq x y z
N MET A 1 0.88 -7.73 40.86
CA MET A 1 -0.14 -8.47 40.09
C MET A 1 0.58 -9.48 39.23
N GLU A 2 0.45 -10.77 39.59
CA GLU A 2 1.00 -11.87 38.78
C GLU A 2 0.27 -11.93 37.44
N THR A 3 0.97 -11.70 36.35
CA THR A 3 0.45 -11.92 35.01
C THR A 3 0.32 -13.42 34.78
N LYS A 4 -0.89 -13.95 34.95
CA LYS A 4 -1.22 -15.36 34.69
C LYS A 4 -0.79 -15.72 33.25
N ARG A 5 0.13 -16.63 33.11
CA ARG A 5 0.55 -17.16 31.80
C ARG A 5 -0.65 -17.85 31.14
N LEU A 6 -1.03 -17.42 29.95
CA LEU A 6 -2.09 -18.06 29.17
C LEU A 6 -1.69 -19.48 28.78
N SER A 7 -2.65 -20.41 28.76
CA SER A 7 -2.45 -21.74 28.17
C SER A 7 -2.16 -21.63 26.67
N LYS A 8 -1.68 -22.70 26.04
CA LYS A 8 -1.45 -22.71 24.57
C LYS A 8 -2.76 -22.50 23.81
N GLU A 9 -3.84 -23.08 24.27
CA GLU A 9 -5.19 -22.98 23.69
C GLU A 9 -5.73 -21.56 23.82
N GLU A 10 -5.65 -20.96 25.01
CA GLU A 10 -6.07 -19.58 25.26
C GLU A 10 -5.25 -18.59 24.41
N PHE A 11 -3.94 -18.80 24.27
CA PHE A 11 -3.08 -18.00 23.42
C PHE A 11 -3.48 -18.13 21.93
N ALA A 12 -3.69 -19.36 21.45
CA ALA A 12 -4.11 -19.61 20.05
C ALA A 12 -5.45 -18.97 19.76
N GLN A 13 -6.42 -19.08 20.67
CA GLN A 13 -7.73 -18.44 20.55
C GLN A 13 -7.62 -16.91 20.50
N LYS A 14 -6.87 -16.31 21.40
CA LYS A 14 -6.60 -14.87 21.42
C LYS A 14 -5.95 -14.36 20.13
N MET A 15 -5.02 -15.13 19.56
CA MET A 15 -4.39 -14.78 18.30
C MET A 15 -5.34 -14.93 17.11
N LYS A 16 -6.24 -15.91 17.14
CA LYS A 16 -7.30 -16.06 16.13
C LYS A 16 -8.26 -14.87 16.17
N GLU A 17 -8.70 -14.46 17.34
CA GLU A 17 -9.56 -13.30 17.54
C GLU A 17 -8.92 -12.01 17.03
N LYS A 18 -7.65 -11.76 17.38
CA LYS A 18 -6.91 -10.61 16.88
C LYS A 18 -6.84 -10.59 15.34
N ARG A 19 -6.57 -11.72 14.70
CA ARG A 19 -6.56 -11.81 13.24
C ARG A 19 -7.94 -11.53 12.65
N SER A 20 -9.01 -12.09 13.25
CA SER A 20 -10.38 -11.86 12.79
C SER A 20 -10.76 -10.37 12.86
N VAL A 21 -10.42 -9.69 13.96
CA VAL A 21 -10.66 -8.24 14.11
C VAL A 21 -9.93 -7.45 13.01
N LEU A 22 -8.68 -7.79 12.70
CA LEU A 22 -7.93 -7.10 11.64
C LEU A 22 -8.49 -7.40 10.24
N PHE A 23 -8.90 -8.65 9.96
CA PHE A 23 -9.55 -8.96 8.67
C PHE A 23 -10.84 -8.16 8.49
N ASN A 24 -11.70 -8.12 9.50
CA ASN A 24 -12.93 -7.33 9.47
C ASN A 24 -12.64 -5.84 9.28
N LYS A 25 -11.59 -5.32 9.95
CA LYS A 25 -11.16 -3.93 9.78
C LYS A 25 -10.70 -3.64 8.35
N ALA A 26 -9.92 -4.53 7.75
CA ALA A 26 -9.46 -4.39 6.37
C ALA A 26 -10.63 -4.46 5.37
N ASP A 27 -11.62 -5.36 5.59
CA ASP A 27 -12.80 -5.48 4.73
C ASP A 27 -13.71 -4.25 4.83
N ASN A 28 -13.91 -3.71 6.03
CA ASN A 28 -14.65 -2.46 6.21
C ASN A 28 -13.92 -1.29 5.52
N GLN A 29 -12.60 -1.18 5.69
CA GLN A 29 -11.82 -0.14 5.03
C GLN A 29 -11.85 -0.29 3.52
N LEU A 30 -11.83 -1.52 2.98
CA LEU A 30 -11.97 -1.77 1.55
C LEU A 30 -13.25 -1.16 1.00
N SER A 31 -14.39 -1.41 1.67
CA SER A 31 -15.69 -0.86 1.26
C SER A 31 -15.68 0.68 1.23
N ILE A 32 -15.09 1.31 2.25
CA ILE A 32 -14.94 2.77 2.31
C ILE A 32 -14.03 3.26 1.17
N THR A 33 -12.91 2.60 0.96
CA THR A 33 -11.90 2.99 -0.03
C THR A 33 -12.47 3.00 -1.45
N VAL A 34 -13.24 1.98 -1.83
CA VAL A 34 -13.74 1.85 -3.20
C VAL A 34 -15.05 2.60 -3.46
N SER A 35 -15.70 3.10 -2.42
CA SER A 35 -16.96 3.85 -2.54
C SER A 35 -16.77 5.36 -2.72
N ASP A 36 -15.56 5.87 -2.50
CA ASP A 36 -15.26 7.30 -2.50
C ASP A 36 -13.97 7.58 -3.28
N LYS A 37 -14.02 8.57 -4.18
CA LYS A 37 -12.89 8.97 -5.04
C LYS A 37 -11.65 9.32 -4.23
N ASP A 38 -11.80 10.19 -3.22
CA ASP A 38 -10.67 10.74 -2.48
C ASP A 38 -10.03 9.67 -1.61
N LYS A 39 -10.84 8.77 -1.04
CA LYS A 39 -10.38 7.60 -0.29
C LYS A 39 -9.65 6.60 -1.18
N TYR A 40 -10.10 6.43 -2.42
CA TYR A 40 -9.41 5.59 -3.39
C TYR A 40 -8.04 6.16 -3.78
N LEU A 41 -7.98 7.44 -4.09
CA LEU A 41 -6.73 8.13 -4.40
C LEU A 41 -5.75 8.12 -3.22
N GLU A 42 -6.26 8.33 -2.00
CA GLU A 42 -5.47 8.22 -0.77
C GLU A 42 -4.89 6.80 -0.61
N PHE A 43 -5.71 5.77 -0.84
CA PHE A 43 -5.26 4.37 -0.82
C PHE A 43 -4.12 4.13 -1.81
N LEU A 44 -4.22 4.61 -3.05
CA LEU A 44 -3.18 4.46 -4.07
C LEU A 44 -1.87 5.14 -3.65
N ARG A 45 -1.95 6.35 -3.06
CA ARG A 45 -0.78 7.07 -2.51
C ARG A 45 -0.10 6.29 -1.37
N VAL A 46 -0.89 5.75 -0.44
CA VAL A 46 -0.37 4.96 0.69
C VAL A 46 0.25 3.65 0.19
N LEU A 47 -0.40 2.97 -0.77
CA LEU A 47 0.10 1.74 -1.39
C LEU A 47 1.47 1.97 -2.05
N ALA A 48 1.60 3.05 -2.81
CA ALA A 48 2.83 3.40 -3.52
C ALA A 48 3.97 3.80 -2.57
N ARG A 49 3.64 4.57 -1.52
CA ARG A 49 4.62 5.08 -0.54
C ARG A 49 5.24 3.98 0.30
N HIS A 50 4.44 3.09 0.84
CA HIS A 50 4.87 2.18 1.90
C HIS A 50 5.23 0.77 1.42
N ASN A 51 4.91 0.43 0.19
CA ASN A 51 5.17 -0.90 -0.38
C ASN A 51 4.66 -2.08 0.47
N TYR A 52 3.58 -1.89 1.22
CA TYR A 52 2.88 -2.97 1.93
C TYR A 52 1.92 -3.71 0.99
N THR A 53 1.46 -4.89 1.40
CA THR A 53 0.39 -5.60 0.68
C THR A 53 -0.90 -4.78 0.70
N VAL A 54 -1.81 -5.00 -0.26
CA VAL A 54 -3.12 -4.33 -0.32
C VAL A 54 -3.85 -4.41 1.03
N THR A 55 -3.91 -5.60 1.63
CA THR A 55 -4.56 -5.79 2.95
C THR A 55 -3.88 -4.95 4.03
N ASN A 56 -2.55 -4.91 4.08
CA ASN A 56 -1.83 -4.11 5.07
C ASN A 56 -1.97 -2.62 4.80
N THR A 57 -2.01 -2.18 3.54
CA THR A 57 -2.29 -0.78 3.18
C THR A 57 -3.67 -0.34 3.68
N LEU A 58 -4.70 -1.17 3.50
CA LEU A 58 -6.03 -0.93 4.06
C LEU A 58 -6.00 -0.86 5.60
N LEU A 59 -5.25 -1.74 6.26
CA LEU A 59 -5.08 -1.71 7.72
C LEU A 59 -4.36 -0.46 8.21
N ILE A 60 -3.34 0.00 7.49
CA ILE A 60 -2.63 1.25 7.79
C ILE A 60 -3.61 2.43 7.67
N GLN A 61 -4.30 2.53 6.55
CA GLN A 61 -5.26 3.60 6.29
C GLN A 61 -6.40 3.63 7.34
N ALA A 62 -6.90 2.46 7.75
CA ALA A 62 -7.96 2.34 8.76
C ALA A 62 -7.52 2.72 10.18
N GLN A 63 -6.22 2.67 10.49
CA GLN A 63 -5.71 2.87 11.85
C GLN A 63 -4.93 4.17 12.00
N ASN A 64 -4.23 4.59 10.94
CA ASN A 64 -3.52 5.87 10.88
C ASN A 64 -3.41 6.33 9.41
N PRO A 65 -4.41 7.03 8.88
CA PRO A 65 -4.42 7.51 7.49
C PRO A 65 -3.28 8.49 7.19
N ASN A 66 -2.75 9.18 8.21
CA ASN A 66 -1.69 10.16 8.07
C ASN A 66 -0.29 9.57 8.26
N ALA A 67 -0.15 8.24 8.33
CA ALA A 67 1.14 7.59 8.50
C ALA A 67 2.12 7.95 7.38
N THR A 68 3.35 8.29 7.76
CA THR A 68 4.40 8.75 6.83
C THR A 68 5.58 7.80 6.76
N PHE A 69 6.18 7.46 7.89
CA PHE A 69 7.33 6.57 7.99
C PHE A 69 7.05 5.46 8.99
N LEU A 70 6.91 4.25 8.50
CA LEU A 70 6.46 3.10 9.28
C LEU A 70 7.58 2.09 9.50
N LYS A 71 7.89 1.81 10.77
CA LYS A 71 8.79 0.74 11.18
C LYS A 71 8.25 0.01 12.41
N ASP A 72 8.74 -1.21 12.63
CA ASP A 72 8.51 -1.89 13.91
C ASP A 72 9.44 -1.34 15.01
N VAL A 73 9.17 -1.73 16.24
CA VAL A 73 9.94 -1.25 17.42
C VAL A 73 11.43 -1.53 17.30
N ALA A 74 11.80 -2.70 16.74
CA ALA A 74 13.22 -3.07 16.64
C ALA A 74 13.95 -2.15 15.67
N ARG A 75 13.36 -1.92 14.49
CA ARG A 75 13.94 -1.02 13.49
C ARG A 75 13.98 0.45 13.94
N TRP A 76 12.97 0.92 14.70
CA TRP A 76 13.05 2.26 15.30
C TRP A 76 14.19 2.39 16.30
N ARG A 77 14.44 1.32 17.11
CA ARG A 77 15.58 1.28 18.03
C ARG A 77 16.92 1.27 17.32
N GLU A 78 17.03 0.56 16.20
CA GLU A 78 18.23 0.56 15.35
C GLU A 78 18.55 1.97 14.83
N ASP A 79 17.52 2.77 14.53
CA ASP A 79 17.68 4.18 14.15
C ASP A 79 17.94 5.11 15.36
N GLY A 80 17.95 4.60 16.58
CA GLY A 80 18.13 5.39 17.81
C GLY A 80 16.86 6.01 18.38
N PHE A 81 15.66 5.63 17.86
CA PHE A 81 14.39 6.18 18.31
C PHE A 81 13.60 5.20 19.17
N TYR A 82 12.85 5.73 20.13
CA TYR A 82 12.01 4.96 21.05
C TYR A 82 10.54 5.34 20.83
N ILE A 83 9.64 4.36 20.97
CA ILE A 83 8.20 4.63 20.91
C ILE A 83 7.77 5.39 22.17
N LYS A 84 7.02 6.46 21.99
CA LYS A 84 6.45 7.26 23.09
C LYS A 84 5.53 6.41 23.97
N LYS A 85 5.45 6.74 25.24
CA LYS A 85 4.59 6.05 26.20
C LYS A 85 3.12 6.15 25.77
N ASN A 86 2.37 5.06 25.92
CA ASN A 86 0.94 4.93 25.60
C ASN A 86 0.59 4.96 24.09
N GLU A 87 1.56 5.00 23.19
CA GLU A 87 1.29 4.91 21.76
C GLU A 87 0.73 3.53 21.38
N LYS A 88 -0.24 3.54 20.46
CA LYS A 88 -0.85 2.32 19.94
C LYS A 88 -0.28 2.00 18.57
N GLY A 89 0.34 0.83 18.44
CA GLY A 89 0.88 0.37 17.16
C GLY A 89 -0.23 0.03 16.16
N ILE A 90 0.08 0.24 14.89
CA ILE A 90 -0.74 -0.16 13.75
C ILE A 90 -0.58 -1.66 13.57
N GLY A 91 -1.67 -2.41 13.74
CA GLY A 91 -1.67 -3.87 13.55
C GLY A 91 -1.71 -4.21 12.06
N ILE A 92 -0.74 -5.00 11.61
CA ILE A 92 -0.65 -5.52 10.24
C ILE A 92 -0.45 -7.02 10.23
N PHE A 93 -0.57 -7.64 9.06
CA PHE A 93 -0.26 -9.05 8.84
C PHE A 93 1.19 -9.22 8.36
N GLU A 94 1.91 -10.14 9.00
CA GLU A 94 3.22 -10.61 8.56
C GLU A 94 3.12 -12.09 8.21
N PRO A 95 3.57 -12.54 7.02
CA PRO A 95 3.55 -13.96 6.68
C PRO A 95 4.47 -14.73 7.62
N SER A 96 3.99 -15.87 8.11
CA SER A 96 4.80 -16.82 8.87
C SER A 96 5.47 -17.81 7.90
N LYS A 97 6.24 -18.74 8.45
CA LYS A 97 6.85 -19.83 7.67
C LYS A 97 5.77 -20.61 6.90
N PRO A 98 5.97 -20.89 5.61
CA PRO A 98 5.09 -21.75 4.85
C PRO A 98 4.94 -23.14 5.49
N PHE A 99 3.78 -23.76 5.31
CA PHE A 99 3.52 -25.12 5.75
C PHE A 99 2.80 -25.90 4.64
N MET A 100 2.97 -27.23 4.65
CA MET A 100 2.24 -28.12 3.74
C MET A 100 0.87 -28.44 4.32
N ARG A 101 -0.18 -28.26 3.50
CA ARG A 101 -1.54 -28.70 3.82
C ARG A 101 -1.67 -30.20 3.60
N ARG A 102 -2.73 -30.81 4.14
CA ARG A 102 -3.02 -32.25 3.98
C ARG A 102 -3.25 -32.67 2.53
N ASP A 103 -3.66 -31.75 1.67
CA ASP A 103 -3.88 -31.93 0.23
C ASP A 103 -2.59 -31.78 -0.60
N GLY A 104 -1.44 -31.60 0.03
CA GLY A 104 -0.15 -31.39 -0.63
C GLY A 104 0.09 -29.96 -1.11
N THR A 105 -0.85 -29.03 -0.93
CA THR A 105 -0.65 -27.63 -1.30
C THR A 105 0.10 -26.87 -0.22
N GLN A 106 0.86 -25.85 -0.63
CA GLN A 106 1.56 -24.97 0.30
C GLN A 106 0.61 -23.92 0.89
N GLY A 107 0.65 -23.74 2.18
CA GLY A 107 -0.09 -22.72 2.91
C GLY A 107 0.82 -21.74 3.61
N VAL A 108 0.34 -20.53 3.86
CA VAL A 108 1.02 -19.51 4.68
C VAL A 108 0.05 -19.04 5.75
N ASN A 109 0.49 -19.09 7.00
CA ASN A 109 -0.23 -18.45 8.10
C ASN A 109 0.25 -17.00 8.24
N TYR A 110 -0.58 -16.17 8.86
CA TYR A 110 -0.25 -14.77 9.11
C TYR A 110 -0.21 -14.50 10.60
N ASN A 111 0.86 -13.88 11.05
CA ASN A 111 1.00 -13.35 12.40
C ASN A 111 0.52 -11.89 12.41
N VAL A 112 0.09 -11.42 13.57
CA VAL A 112 -0.16 -10.00 13.79
C VAL A 112 1.14 -9.35 14.24
N LYS A 113 1.58 -8.34 13.48
CA LYS A 113 2.73 -7.50 13.79
C LYS A 113 2.25 -6.08 14.05
N TYR A 114 2.93 -5.36 14.94
CA TYR A 114 2.65 -3.95 15.19
C TYR A 114 3.79 -3.10 14.66
N ILE A 115 3.42 -2.08 13.88
CA ILE A 115 4.32 -1.05 13.37
C ILE A 115 3.89 0.30 13.93
N PHE A 116 4.80 1.27 13.91
CA PHE A 116 4.59 2.60 14.45
C PHE A 116 5.05 3.64 13.44
N ASP A 117 4.32 4.74 13.36
CA ASP A 117 4.73 5.90 12.57
C ASP A 117 5.81 6.71 13.31
N ILE A 118 6.61 7.44 12.55
CA ILE A 118 7.67 8.30 13.10
C ILE A 118 7.13 9.30 14.13
N THR A 119 5.92 9.80 13.94
CA THR A 119 5.26 10.75 14.87
C THR A 119 5.01 10.14 16.25
N GLN A 120 5.00 8.82 16.35
CA GLN A 120 4.84 8.05 17.59
C GLN A 120 6.18 7.76 18.28
N THR A 121 7.28 8.27 17.74
CA THR A 121 8.63 8.04 18.29
C THR A 121 9.15 9.25 19.05
N SER A 122 10.28 9.08 19.71
CA SER A 122 10.96 10.13 20.47
C SER A 122 11.62 11.22 19.62
N THR A 123 11.60 11.09 18.27
CA THR A 123 12.15 12.14 17.40
C THR A 123 11.14 13.26 17.17
N ASP A 124 11.64 14.48 17.14
CA ASP A 124 10.88 15.66 16.70
C ASP A 124 11.18 16.02 15.23
N ILE A 125 12.09 15.28 14.60
CA ILE A 125 12.50 15.49 13.20
C ILE A 125 11.74 14.51 12.31
N ILE A 126 10.80 15.02 11.52
CA ILE A 126 10.13 14.25 10.49
C ILE A 126 10.90 14.48 9.18
N PRO A 127 11.50 13.44 8.56
CA PRO A 127 12.20 13.59 7.29
C PRO A 127 11.26 14.14 6.21
N SER A 128 11.75 15.10 5.43
CA SER A 128 11.06 15.52 4.22
C SER A 128 11.13 14.42 3.15
N ILE A 129 10.04 14.24 2.43
CA ILE A 129 10.04 13.35 1.26
C ILE A 129 10.71 14.14 0.12
N SER A 130 11.87 13.67 -0.33
CA SER A 130 12.53 14.20 -1.52
C SER A 130 12.09 13.40 -2.74
N TYR A 131 11.68 14.10 -3.78
CA TYR A 131 11.35 13.51 -5.07
C TYR A 131 12.45 13.79 -6.08
N PRO A 132 12.72 12.86 -7.03
CA PRO A 132 13.63 13.13 -8.12
C PRO A 132 13.10 14.27 -8.98
N SER A 133 14.01 15.02 -9.60
CA SER A 133 13.65 16.03 -10.59
C SER A 133 13.03 15.40 -11.84
N SER A 134 12.27 16.18 -12.59
CA SER A 134 11.70 15.72 -13.86
C SER A 134 12.76 15.24 -14.85
N THR A 135 13.95 15.85 -14.82
CA THR A 135 15.09 15.43 -15.67
C THR A 135 15.65 14.07 -15.26
N GLU A 136 15.79 13.82 -13.96
CA GLU A 136 16.23 12.51 -13.45
C GLU A 136 15.20 11.41 -13.78
N LEU A 137 13.90 11.72 -13.67
CA LEU A 137 12.85 10.79 -14.05
C LEU A 137 12.86 10.49 -15.55
N GLU A 138 13.00 11.51 -16.39
CA GLU A 138 13.12 11.35 -17.85
C GLU A 138 14.32 10.47 -18.21
N PHE A 139 15.47 10.72 -17.59
CA PHE A 139 16.66 9.91 -17.78
C PHE A 139 16.44 8.45 -17.38
N ALA A 140 15.82 8.22 -16.21
CA ALA A 140 15.56 6.87 -15.71
C ALA A 140 14.56 6.11 -16.61
N LEU A 141 13.52 6.77 -17.12
CA LEU A 141 12.54 6.17 -18.03
C LEU A 141 13.21 5.80 -19.38
N LYS A 142 14.00 6.69 -19.96
CA LYS A 142 14.70 6.45 -21.24
C LYS A 142 15.71 5.29 -21.18
N HIS A 143 16.33 5.04 -20.04
CA HIS A 143 17.34 3.98 -19.89
C HIS A 143 16.74 2.59 -19.68
N LYS A 144 15.47 2.50 -19.24
CA LYS A 144 14.83 1.22 -18.98
C LYS A 144 14.01 0.67 -20.14
N GLU A 145 13.58 1.53 -21.07
CA GLU A 145 12.52 1.13 -21.99
C GLU A 145 12.90 1.29 -23.48
N LYS A 146 12.58 0.24 -24.23
CA LYS A 146 12.67 0.25 -25.69
C LYS A 146 11.54 1.05 -26.35
N ASN A 147 10.47 1.37 -25.63
CA ASN A 147 9.25 1.98 -26.12
C ASN A 147 8.98 3.33 -25.44
N VAL A 148 9.94 4.22 -25.49
CA VAL A 148 9.74 5.60 -25.05
C VAL A 148 8.80 6.29 -26.05
N VAL A 149 7.75 6.96 -25.56
CA VAL A 149 6.87 7.76 -26.40
C VAL A 149 7.68 8.85 -27.10
N ASP A 150 7.48 9.01 -28.42
CA ASP A 150 8.11 10.10 -29.17
C ASP A 150 7.62 11.43 -28.61
N ARG A 151 8.57 12.27 -28.18
CA ARG A 151 8.26 13.57 -27.63
C ARG A 151 7.78 14.51 -28.71
N ASN A 152 6.48 14.84 -28.71
CA ASN A 152 5.97 15.92 -29.53
C ASN A 152 6.62 17.25 -29.08
N PRO A 153 7.17 18.09 -29.99
CA PRO A 153 7.77 19.38 -29.64
C PRO A 153 6.89 20.31 -28.82
N ASN A 154 5.55 20.17 -28.94
CA ASN A 154 4.57 20.97 -28.21
C ASN A 154 4.16 20.36 -26.87
N MET A 155 4.67 19.17 -26.51
CA MET A 155 4.33 18.50 -25.27
C MET A 155 5.21 19.02 -24.13
N ASN A 156 4.60 19.49 -23.05
CA ASN A 156 5.34 19.87 -21.87
C ASN A 156 5.98 18.63 -21.19
N GLN A 157 6.93 18.86 -20.29
CA GLN A 157 7.69 17.76 -19.68
C GLN A 157 6.83 16.85 -18.81
N LEU A 158 5.84 17.39 -18.10
CA LEU A 158 4.95 16.60 -17.26
C LEU A 158 4.06 15.67 -18.10
N ASP A 159 3.49 16.19 -19.19
CA ASP A 159 2.67 15.39 -20.10
C ASP A 159 3.49 14.27 -20.75
N TYR A 160 4.73 14.58 -21.14
CA TYR A 160 5.65 13.59 -21.68
C TYR A 160 5.95 12.47 -20.67
N LEU A 161 6.32 12.81 -19.44
CA LEU A 161 6.59 11.83 -18.37
C LEU A 161 5.36 10.99 -18.06
N THR A 162 4.18 11.61 -17.98
CA THR A 162 2.93 10.91 -17.69
C THR A 162 2.53 9.97 -18.81
N SER A 163 2.64 10.41 -20.07
CA SER A 163 2.33 9.58 -21.24
C SER A 163 3.29 8.41 -21.37
N THR A 164 4.58 8.64 -21.13
CA THR A 164 5.60 7.59 -21.14
C THR A 164 5.34 6.57 -20.02
N LEU A 165 5.01 7.04 -18.82
CA LEU A 165 4.67 6.18 -17.69
C LEU A 165 3.40 5.35 -17.99
N PHE A 166 2.38 5.96 -18.62
CA PHE A 166 1.17 5.27 -19.03
C PHE A 166 1.47 4.17 -20.05
N GLN A 167 2.30 4.45 -21.05
CA GLN A 167 2.68 3.46 -22.06
C GLN A 167 3.46 2.30 -21.46
N ILE A 168 4.43 2.57 -20.58
CA ILE A 168 5.20 1.54 -19.87
C ILE A 168 4.26 0.64 -19.05
N VAL A 169 3.38 1.22 -18.26
CA VAL A 169 2.42 0.45 -17.45
C VAL A 169 1.50 -0.37 -18.34
N LYS A 170 1.04 0.17 -19.46
CA LYS A 170 0.16 -0.54 -20.40
C LYS A 170 0.86 -1.74 -21.05
N ASP A 171 2.11 -1.58 -21.44
CA ASP A 171 2.92 -2.64 -22.06
C ASP A 171 3.23 -3.77 -21.07
N GLU A 172 3.57 -3.43 -19.84
CA GLU A 172 3.83 -4.40 -18.76
C GLU A 172 2.53 -5.06 -18.22
N ALA A 173 1.43 -4.32 -18.20
CA ALA A 173 0.16 -4.76 -17.63
C ALA A 173 -0.56 -5.81 -18.49
N GLY A 174 -0.20 -5.98 -19.75
CA GLY A 174 -0.79 -6.97 -20.66
C GLY A 174 -2.30 -6.79 -20.81
N GLN A 175 -3.09 -7.66 -20.19
CA GLN A 175 -4.56 -7.68 -20.31
C GLN A 175 -5.30 -6.94 -19.17
N LEU A 176 -4.64 -6.10 -18.40
CA LEU A 176 -5.33 -5.29 -17.38
C LEU A 176 -6.26 -4.28 -18.04
N ASP A 177 -7.39 -4.04 -17.39
CA ASP A 177 -8.34 -3.03 -17.87
C ASP A 177 -7.83 -1.60 -17.63
N GLU A 178 -8.36 -0.65 -18.40
CA GLU A 178 -7.90 0.75 -18.38
C GLU A 178 -7.99 1.43 -17.02
N PHE A 179 -9.00 1.07 -16.20
CA PHE A 179 -9.13 1.62 -14.86
C PHE A 179 -7.96 1.18 -13.96
N ILE A 180 -7.56 -0.08 -14.05
CA ILE A 180 -6.42 -0.60 -13.28
C ILE A 180 -5.11 -0.01 -13.80
N VAL A 181 -4.94 0.10 -15.12
CA VAL A 181 -3.77 0.77 -15.72
C VAL A 181 -3.66 2.22 -15.23
N ALA A 182 -4.74 2.99 -15.27
CA ALA A 182 -4.76 4.36 -14.76
C ALA A 182 -4.44 4.43 -13.26
N SER A 183 -4.92 3.47 -12.48
CA SER A 183 -4.60 3.35 -11.05
C SER A 183 -3.12 3.06 -10.80
N CYS A 184 -2.48 2.20 -11.61
CA CYS A 184 -1.04 1.93 -11.56
C CYS A 184 -0.24 3.21 -11.88
N VAL A 185 -0.60 3.90 -12.95
CA VAL A 185 0.04 5.17 -13.36
C VAL A 185 -0.06 6.21 -12.24
N TYR A 186 -1.24 6.37 -11.64
CA TYR A 186 -1.44 7.30 -10.53
C TYR A 186 -0.58 6.93 -9.32
N ALA A 187 -0.54 5.66 -8.94
CA ALA A 187 0.26 5.18 -7.82
C ALA A 187 1.76 5.44 -8.06
N LEU A 188 2.27 5.10 -9.24
CA LEU A 188 3.67 5.34 -9.61
C LEU A 188 3.99 6.85 -9.69
N ALA A 189 3.13 7.64 -10.33
CA ALA A 189 3.30 9.08 -10.39
C ALA A 189 3.37 9.70 -8.99
N SER A 190 2.45 9.31 -8.11
CA SER A 190 2.43 9.76 -6.71
C SER A 190 3.71 9.38 -5.95
N LYS A 191 4.28 8.19 -6.22
CA LYS A 191 5.53 7.75 -5.61
C LYS A 191 6.72 8.64 -5.97
N TYR A 192 6.70 9.22 -7.16
CA TYR A 192 7.76 10.07 -7.68
C TYR A 192 7.43 11.57 -7.65
N GLY A 193 6.33 11.95 -7.01
CA GLY A 193 5.94 13.36 -6.88
C GLY A 193 5.40 14.01 -8.14
N LEU A 194 5.03 13.20 -9.15
CA LEU A 194 4.38 13.71 -10.37
C LEU A 194 2.89 13.94 -10.10
N GLN A 195 2.39 15.08 -10.57
CA GLN A 195 0.96 15.39 -10.57
C GLN A 195 0.33 14.86 -11.86
N VAL A 196 -0.66 13.98 -11.72
CA VAL A 196 -1.40 13.38 -12.83
C VAL A 196 -2.89 13.57 -12.64
N MET A 197 -3.65 13.47 -13.74
CA MET A 197 -5.11 13.61 -13.68
C MET A 197 -5.74 12.52 -12.80
N GLU A 198 -6.71 12.93 -11.99
CA GLU A 198 -7.43 12.07 -11.03
C GLU A 198 -8.81 11.64 -11.55
N ASN A 199 -9.17 12.04 -12.79
CA ASN A 199 -10.51 11.86 -13.34
C ASN A 199 -10.97 10.39 -13.40
N PHE A 200 -10.05 9.45 -13.62
CA PHE A 200 -10.37 8.03 -13.60
C PHE A 200 -10.98 7.57 -12.27
N ALA A 201 -10.59 8.18 -11.16
CA ALA A 201 -11.03 7.78 -9.82
C ALA A 201 -12.53 8.09 -9.57
N TYR A 202 -13.17 8.97 -10.36
CA TYR A 202 -14.62 9.17 -10.28
C TYR A 202 -15.42 7.91 -10.61
N SER A 203 -14.85 7.01 -11.40
CA SER A 203 -15.49 5.73 -11.73
C SER A 203 -15.21 4.60 -10.72
N ALA A 204 -14.42 4.83 -9.68
CA ALA A 204 -14.04 3.79 -8.72
C ALA A 204 -15.27 3.07 -8.12
N ASN A 205 -16.24 3.83 -7.62
CA ASN A 205 -17.44 3.24 -7.03
C ASN A 205 -18.20 2.37 -8.05
N SER A 206 -18.48 2.87 -9.25
CA SER A 206 -19.21 2.10 -10.28
C SER A 206 -18.41 0.89 -10.76
N TYR A 207 -17.09 1.03 -10.89
CA TYR A 207 -16.20 -0.05 -11.31
C TYR A 207 -16.19 -1.23 -10.32
N PHE A 208 -16.23 -0.94 -9.02
CA PHE A 208 -16.21 -1.97 -7.97
C PHE A 208 -17.59 -2.40 -7.46
N ALA A 209 -18.68 -1.69 -7.80
CA ALA A 209 -20.01 -1.83 -7.19
C ALA A 209 -20.60 -3.25 -7.20
N HIS A 210 -20.29 -4.05 -8.24
CA HIS A 210 -20.85 -5.40 -8.41
C HIS A 210 -19.84 -6.51 -8.08
N LEU A 211 -18.66 -6.15 -7.54
CA LEU A 211 -17.60 -7.10 -7.26
C LEU A 211 -17.60 -7.48 -5.77
N ASN A 212 -17.35 -8.76 -5.51
CA ASN A 212 -17.15 -9.20 -4.12
C ASN A 212 -15.77 -8.76 -3.59
N PRO A 213 -15.58 -8.68 -2.26
CA PRO A 213 -14.33 -8.19 -1.66
C PRO A 213 -13.07 -8.95 -2.09
N LYS A 214 -13.17 -10.25 -2.39
CA LYS A 214 -12.03 -11.05 -2.84
C LYS A 214 -11.58 -10.64 -4.24
N VAL A 215 -12.54 -10.42 -5.15
CA VAL A 215 -12.27 -9.96 -6.53
C VAL A 215 -11.71 -8.54 -6.50
N ILE A 216 -12.29 -7.65 -5.70
CA ILE A 216 -11.78 -6.28 -5.52
C ILE A 216 -10.32 -6.31 -5.06
N LYS A 217 -10.02 -7.06 -4.00
CA LYS A 217 -8.63 -7.21 -3.53
C LYS A 217 -7.71 -7.75 -4.61
N GLY A 218 -8.16 -8.77 -5.39
CA GLY A 218 -7.41 -9.30 -6.52
C GLY A 218 -7.01 -8.22 -7.53
N LYS A 219 -7.98 -7.39 -7.96
CA LYS A 219 -7.74 -6.27 -8.86
C LYS A 219 -6.79 -5.22 -8.25
N LEU A 220 -6.95 -4.90 -6.97
CA LEU A 220 -6.04 -3.96 -6.27
C LEU A 220 -4.62 -4.54 -6.14
N TYR A 221 -4.46 -5.86 -6.04
CA TYR A 221 -3.14 -6.50 -6.06
C TYR A 221 -2.43 -6.35 -7.39
N SER A 222 -3.15 -6.21 -8.51
CA SER A 222 -2.56 -5.95 -9.83
C SER A 222 -1.98 -4.53 -9.96
N ILE A 223 -2.32 -3.60 -9.05
CA ILE A 223 -1.77 -2.24 -9.02
C ILE A 223 -0.40 -2.21 -8.34
N LYS A 224 -0.08 -3.21 -7.53
CA LYS A 224 1.15 -3.27 -6.77
C LYS A 224 2.31 -3.84 -7.58
#